data_29dcd115197353df6334eed73f58df16
#
_entry.id   29dcd115197353df6334eed73f58df16
#
_cell.length_a   1.000
_cell.length_b   1.000
_cell.length_c   1.000
_cell.angle_alpha   90.00
_cell.angle_beta   90.00
_cell.angle_gamma   90.00
#
_symmetry.space_group_name_H-M   'P 1'
#
loop_
_entity.id
_entity.type
_entity.pdbx_description
1 polymer ?
#
loop_
_entity_poly.entity_id
_entity_poly.type
_entity_poly.pdbx_seq_one_letter_code
_entity_poly.pdbx_strand_id
1 'polypeptide(L)'
;MFSFILKSPQEVMQDIALKAKTMRLEQNLTQQGLSARSGVSLGTIKRFERFGEISLKSLIDIALALGCLDDFEELFNKNQTPTSLFNSNNDKHRKRGTIK
;
A
#
# COMPACT_ATOMS: atom_id res chain seq x y z
N MET A 1 13.28 -5.13 19.30
CA MET A 1 12.82 -4.84 19.07
C MET A 1 12.13 -4.01 19.20
N PHE A 2 11.89 -3.40 19.24
CA PHE A 2 11.22 -2.66 19.36
C PHE A 2 11.33 -1.49 18.76
N SER A 3 12.14 -0.97 18.46
CA SER A 3 12.31 0.23 17.82
C SER A 3 11.66 0.34 16.53
N PHE A 4 11.42 -0.72 15.99
CA PHE A 4 10.78 -0.72 14.76
C PHE A 4 9.48 -0.04 14.81
N ILE A 5 8.93 0.11 15.93
CA ILE A 5 7.68 0.71 15.98
C ILE A 5 7.73 2.19 15.91
N LEU A 6 8.88 2.76 15.81
CA LEU A 6 8.97 4.19 15.81
C LEU A 6 9.33 4.81 14.48
N LYS A 7 8.99 4.14 13.40
CA LYS A 7 9.21 4.73 12.09
C LYS A 7 8.33 5.94 11.90
N SER A 8 8.87 6.97 11.30
CA SER A 8 8.08 8.14 10.97
C SER A 8 7.22 7.85 9.74
N PRO A 9 6.17 8.63 9.53
CA PRO A 9 5.39 8.49 8.31
C PRO A 9 6.25 8.60 7.05
N GLN A 10 7.24 9.48 7.07
CA GLN A 10 8.10 9.64 5.91
C GLN A 10 8.90 8.37 5.64
N GLU A 11 9.38 7.73 6.68
CA GLU A 11 10.13 6.49 6.52
C GLU A 11 9.24 5.38 5.99
N VAL A 12 7.99 5.33 6.43
CA VAL A 12 7.06 4.33 5.92
C VAL A 12 6.78 4.57 4.44
N MET A 13 6.61 5.84 4.05
CA MET A 13 6.38 6.17 2.65
C MET A 13 7.56 5.73 1.79
N GLN A 14 8.77 5.95 2.28
CA GLN A 14 9.96 5.56 1.53
C GLN A 14 10.11 4.05 1.46
N ASP A 15 9.74 3.35 2.52
CA ASP A 15 9.77 1.90 2.53
C ASP A 15 8.78 1.34 1.50
N ILE A 16 7.60 1.93 1.43
CA ILE A 16 6.59 1.50 0.46
C ILE A 16 7.12 1.72 -0.95
N ALA A 17 7.74 2.87 -1.18
CA ALA A 17 8.29 3.16 -2.50
C ALA A 17 9.37 2.16 -2.89
N LEU A 18 10.22 1.81 -1.94
CA LEU A 18 11.29 0.85 -2.21
C LEU A 18 10.71 -0.53 -2.52
N LYS A 19 9.70 -0.95 -1.77
CA LYS A 19 9.08 -2.24 -2.02
C LYS A 19 8.41 -2.27 -3.38
N ALA A 20 7.77 -1.18 -3.76
CA ALA A 20 7.12 -1.10 -5.06
C ALA A 20 8.15 -1.16 -6.18
N LYS A 21 9.26 -0.45 -6.01
CA LYS A 21 10.33 -0.47 -7.00
C LYS A 21 10.90 -1.88 -7.13
N THR A 22 11.10 -2.57 -6.01
CA THR A 22 11.62 -3.93 -6.03
C THR A 22 10.70 -4.86 -6.80
N MET A 23 9.38 -4.76 -6.54
CA MET A 23 8.42 -5.57 -7.27
C MET A 23 8.43 -5.26 -8.75
N ARG A 24 8.55 -3.99 -9.09
CA ARG A 24 8.62 -3.60 -10.49
C ARG A 24 9.82 -4.26 -11.18
N LEU A 25 10.96 -4.19 -10.52
CA LEU A 25 12.18 -4.76 -11.10
C LEU A 25 12.12 -6.27 -11.19
N GLU A 26 11.50 -6.92 -10.21
CA GLU A 26 11.33 -8.36 -10.24
C GLU A 26 10.45 -8.81 -11.38
N GLN A 27 9.57 -7.93 -11.85
CA GLN A 27 8.71 -8.24 -12.97
C GLN A 27 9.30 -7.74 -14.29
N ASN A 28 10.54 -7.31 -14.25
CA ASN A 28 11.25 -6.84 -15.45
C ASN A 28 10.57 -5.65 -16.12
N LEU A 29 9.99 -4.79 -15.30
CA LEU A 29 9.32 -3.59 -15.80
C LEU A 29 10.21 -2.37 -15.61
N THR A 30 10.31 -1.56 -16.66
CA THR A 30 10.93 -0.25 -16.51
C THR A 30 9.90 0.69 -15.91
N GLN A 31 10.33 1.85 -15.47
CA GLN A 31 9.40 2.85 -14.99
C GLN A 31 8.39 3.21 -16.09
N GLN A 32 8.87 3.29 -17.32
CA GLN A 32 7.99 3.59 -18.43
C GLN A 32 7.00 2.46 -18.67
N GLY A 33 7.44 1.23 -18.53
CA GLY A 33 6.56 0.07 -18.65
C GLY A 33 5.49 0.07 -17.57
N LEU A 34 5.86 0.41 -16.36
CA LEU A 34 4.88 0.50 -15.28
C LEU A 34 3.90 1.63 -15.54
N SER A 35 4.39 2.76 -16.08
CA SER A 35 3.51 3.86 -16.42
C SER A 35 2.47 3.41 -17.44
N ALA A 36 2.90 2.71 -18.47
CA ALA A 36 1.96 2.24 -19.49
C ALA A 36 0.95 1.28 -18.93
N ARG A 37 1.38 0.40 -18.02
CA ARG A 37 0.50 -0.62 -17.48
C ARG A 37 -0.47 -0.07 -16.45
N SER A 38 -0.01 0.89 -15.65
CA SER A 38 -0.83 1.41 -14.55
C SER A 38 -1.67 2.61 -14.94
N GLY A 39 -1.29 3.30 -15.98
CA GLY A 39 -1.94 4.56 -16.33
C GLY A 39 -1.44 5.73 -15.50
N VAL A 40 -0.45 5.51 -14.65
CA VAL A 40 0.13 6.57 -13.83
C VAL A 40 1.27 7.20 -14.60
N SER A 41 1.37 8.52 -14.61
CA SER A 41 2.38 9.18 -15.42
C SER A 41 3.78 8.81 -15.00
N LEU A 42 4.70 8.83 -15.94
CA LEU A 42 6.10 8.52 -15.67
C LEU A 42 6.67 9.45 -14.62
N GLY A 43 6.34 10.73 -14.69
CA GLY A 43 6.83 11.69 -13.71
C GLY A 43 6.36 11.35 -12.30
N THR A 44 5.12 10.90 -12.18
CA THR A 44 4.58 10.50 -10.89
C THR A 44 5.32 9.27 -10.35
N ILE A 45 5.59 8.30 -11.21
CA ILE A 45 6.31 7.10 -10.79
C ILE A 45 7.73 7.44 -10.35
N LYS A 46 8.41 8.29 -11.09
CA LYS A 46 9.76 8.70 -10.72
C LYS A 46 9.78 9.41 -9.39
N ARG A 47 8.83 10.31 -9.17
CA ARG A 47 8.76 11.04 -7.92
C ARG A 47 8.44 10.11 -6.76
N PHE A 48 7.53 9.18 -6.98
CA PHE A 48 7.18 8.21 -5.96
C PHE A 48 8.39 7.36 -5.57
N GLU A 49 9.08 6.80 -6.56
CA GLU A 49 10.19 5.92 -6.25
C GLU A 49 11.33 6.66 -5.57
N ARG A 50 11.45 7.95 -5.85
CA ARG A 50 12.53 8.72 -5.27
C ARG A 50 12.19 9.27 -3.89
N PHE A 51 10.98 9.77 -3.71
CA PHE A 51 10.62 10.47 -2.48
C PHE A 51 9.53 9.80 -1.65
N GLY A 52 8.87 8.82 -2.20
CA GLY A 52 7.76 8.19 -1.51
C GLY A 52 6.46 8.97 -1.59
N GLU A 53 6.42 10.00 -2.43
CA GLU A 53 5.25 10.88 -2.50
C GLU A 53 4.36 10.50 -3.67
N ILE A 54 3.10 10.24 -3.38
CA ILE A 54 2.17 9.84 -4.41
C ILE A 54 0.75 9.95 -3.83
N SER A 55 -0.21 10.17 -4.69
CA SER A 55 -1.60 10.15 -4.24
C SER A 55 -2.02 8.72 -3.97
N LEU A 56 -2.99 8.54 -3.11
CA LEU A 56 -3.49 7.21 -2.82
C LEU A 56 -4.04 6.56 -4.08
N LYS A 57 -4.76 7.31 -4.90
CA LYS A 57 -5.31 6.76 -6.12
C LYS A 57 -4.22 6.22 -7.03
N SER A 58 -3.17 6.99 -7.25
CA SER A 58 -2.09 6.54 -8.11
C SER A 58 -1.35 5.34 -7.52
N LEU A 59 -1.19 5.33 -6.20
CA LEU A 59 -0.55 4.19 -5.55
C LEU A 59 -1.36 2.92 -5.74
N ILE A 60 -2.69 3.03 -5.63
CA ILE A 60 -3.55 1.87 -5.85
C ILE A 60 -3.48 1.42 -7.30
N ASP A 61 -3.42 2.36 -8.25
CA ASP A 61 -3.27 2.00 -9.65
C ASP A 61 -1.96 1.24 -9.89
N ILE A 62 -0.90 1.67 -9.24
CA ILE A 62 0.39 0.97 -9.33
C ILE A 62 0.27 -0.42 -8.71
N ALA A 63 -0.38 -0.53 -7.56
CA ALA A 63 -0.53 -1.82 -6.90
C ALA A 63 -1.32 -2.80 -7.76
N LEU A 64 -2.36 -2.31 -8.44
CA LEU A 64 -3.11 -3.15 -9.35
C LEU A 64 -2.22 -3.63 -10.48
N ALA A 65 -1.43 -2.73 -11.05
CA ALA A 65 -0.54 -3.09 -12.16
C ALA A 65 0.53 -4.10 -11.74
N LEU A 66 0.98 -4.02 -10.50
CA LEU A 66 2.00 -4.94 -9.99
C LEU A 66 1.42 -6.22 -9.41
N GLY A 67 0.10 -6.31 -9.30
CA GLY A 67 -0.53 -7.53 -8.82
C GLY A 67 -0.63 -7.65 -7.32
N CYS A 68 -0.56 -6.55 -6.60
CA CYS A 68 -0.63 -6.60 -5.14
C CYS A 68 -1.76 -5.73 -4.57
N LEU A 69 -2.85 -5.62 -5.31
CA LEU A 69 -3.96 -4.80 -4.86
C LEU A 69 -4.55 -5.26 -3.54
N ASP A 70 -4.53 -6.55 -3.29
CA ASP A 70 -5.11 -7.08 -2.06
C ASP A 70 -4.36 -6.62 -0.82
N ASP A 71 -3.13 -6.19 -0.93
CA ASP A 71 -2.45 -5.60 0.21
C ASP A 71 -3.20 -4.36 0.70
N PHE A 72 -3.81 -3.63 -0.22
CA PHE A 72 -4.55 -2.44 0.16
C PHE A 72 -5.94 -2.78 0.71
N GLU A 73 -6.48 -3.91 0.32
CA GLU A 73 -7.74 -4.34 0.89
C GLU A 73 -7.57 -4.75 2.33
N GLU A 74 -6.37 -5.16 2.72
CA GLU A 74 -6.09 -5.52 4.09
C GLU A 74 -5.64 -4.34 4.94
N LEU A 75 -5.38 -3.22 4.32
CA LEU A 75 -4.87 -2.07 5.05
C LEU A 75 -5.86 -1.63 6.11
N PHE A 76 -5.40 -1.39 7.31
CA PHE A 76 -6.22 -1.03 8.46
C PHE A 76 -7.12 -2.15 8.95
N ASN A 77 -6.98 -3.34 8.39
CA ASN A 77 -7.77 -4.45 8.85
C ASN A 77 -7.04 -5.10 10.02
N LYS A 78 -7.51 -4.85 11.21
CA LYS A 78 -6.85 -5.37 12.39
C LYS A 78 -7.16 -6.81 12.69
N ASN A 79 -8.14 -7.38 12.05
CA ASN A 79 -8.55 -8.73 12.32
C ASN A 79 -8.06 -9.66 11.25
N GLN A 80 -6.77 -9.78 11.14
CA GLN A 80 -6.19 -10.60 10.09
C GLN A 80 -5.71 -11.94 10.56
N THR A 81 -5.76 -12.18 11.87
CA THR A 81 -5.31 -13.46 12.38
C THR A 81 -6.43 -14.46 12.21
N PRO A 82 -6.15 -15.73 12.37
CA PRO A 82 -7.20 -16.73 12.26
C PRO A 82 -8.36 -16.47 13.20
N THR A 83 -8.09 -15.93 14.37
CA THR A 83 -9.15 -15.66 15.30
C THR A 83 -10.06 -14.57 14.78
N SER A 84 -9.60 -13.75 13.93
CA SER A 84 -10.42 -12.68 13.44
C SER A 84 -11.61 -13.20 12.68
N LEU A 85 -11.52 -14.39 12.19
CA LEU A 85 -12.64 -14.95 11.48
C LEU A 85 -13.87 -15.08 12.35
N PHE A 86 -13.66 -15.25 13.63
CA PHE A 86 -14.78 -15.41 14.53
C PHE A 86 -15.32 -14.08 14.98
N ASN A 87 -14.52 -13.06 14.91
CA ASN A 87 -14.92 -11.78 15.39
C ASN A 87 -15.40 -10.84 14.33
N SER A 88 -15.12 -11.14 13.12
CA SER A 88 -15.39 -10.21 12.07
C SER A 88 -16.84 -9.82 12.01
N ASN A 89 -17.72 -10.68 12.40
CA ASN A 89 -19.06 -10.34 12.35
C ASN A 89 -19.46 -9.35 13.32
N ASN A 90 -18.86 -9.36 14.43
CA ASN A 90 -19.24 -8.48 15.48
C ASN A 90 -18.74 -7.12 15.28
N ASP A 91 -17.63 -7.02 14.68
CA ASP A 91 -17.06 -5.77 14.55
C ASP A 91 -17.72 -4.87 13.68
N LYS A 92 -18.29 -5.35 12.74
CA LYS A 92 -18.76 -4.57 11.85
C LYS A 92 -19.72 -3.74 12.25
N HIS A 93 -20.35 -3.90 12.99
CA HIS A 93 -21.27 -3.05 13.28
C HIS A 93 -21.05 -2.22 14.27
N ARG A 94 -20.55 -2.18 14.92
CA ARG A 94 -20.40 -1.41 15.93
C ARG A 94 -19.82 -0.30 15.73
N LYS A 95 -19.64 -0.06 15.21
CA LYS A 95 -19.14 0.78 15.19
C LYS A 95 -19.25 1.83 15.05
N ARG A 96 -19.72 2.14 14.87
CA ARG A 96 -19.85 2.99 14.75
C ARG A 96 -19.98 3.82 15.46
N GLY A 97 -20.19 3.84 15.77
CA GLY A 97 -20.18 4.57 16.30
C GLY A 97 -20.15 5.20 17.03
N THR A 98 -19.93 5.19 17.25
CA THR A 98 -19.75 5.73 17.94
C THR A 98 -19.33 6.58 18.41
N ILE A 99 -19.26 7.07 18.25
CA ILE A 99 -18.86 7.79 18.53
C ILE A 99 -18.86 8.40 18.96
N LYS A 100 -19.05 8.69 19.07
CA LYS A 100 -19.00 9.17 19.35
C LYS A 100 -18.85 9.34 19.62
#